data_efe55e9cc8116b1b71443e517910d665
#
_entry.id   efe55e9cc8116b1b71443e517910d665
#
_cell.length_a   1.000
_cell.length_b   1.000
_cell.length_c   1.000
_cell.angle_alpha   90.00
_cell.angle_beta   90.00
_cell.angle_gamma   90.00
#
_symmetry.space_group_name_H-M   'P 1'
#
loop_
_entity.id
_entity.type
_entity.pdbx_description
1 polymer ?
#
loop_
_entity_poly.entity_id
_entity_poly.type
_entity_poly.pdbx_seq_one_letter_code
_entity_poly.pdbx_strand_id
1 'polypeptide(L)'
;MKRLMMIVGFAAITAMAVAAETNKVGFAAKVNSPEKVVATWWDGPRMRPGVALVVEVGAIGMSPNTMNVIVDQKGNITLPYLFEKQPIYCDGFTLESLKQRLVVAYGKYYRQPMVTVTFAPYDGKSVSPWGMVTVLGEVGKPGPVNMPATMDLTITKVLKSAGGCKPSADKTRIRVTRCDRDGLQWRTSVNINEIGKKNGRVHKDIPLRPGDVVWVPAK
;
A
#
# COMPACT_ATOMS: atom_id res chain seq x y z
N MET A 1 55.01 42.88 48.74
CA MET A 1 55.43 41.60 49.27
C MET A 1 54.31 40.98 50.09
N LYS A 2 53.73 40.00 49.71
CA LYS A 2 52.95 38.90 50.34
C LYS A 2 51.90 38.38 49.37
N ARG A 3 52.16 37.22 48.85
CA ARG A 3 51.24 36.43 47.99
C ARG A 3 50.10 35.97 48.86
N LEU A 4 48.83 36.19 48.36
CA LEU A 4 47.65 35.58 48.92
C LEU A 4 47.17 34.57 47.93
N MET A 5 47.22 33.31 48.30
CA MET A 5 46.86 32.15 47.54
C MET A 5 45.35 31.91 47.78
N MET A 6 44.53 32.05 46.73
CA MET A 6 43.09 31.82 46.81
C MET A 6 42.79 30.40 46.37
N ILE A 7 42.37 29.58 47.30
CA ILE A 7 41.94 28.20 47.07
C ILE A 7 40.47 28.26 46.58
N VAL A 8 40.24 27.81 45.33
CA VAL A 8 38.92 27.66 44.80
C VAL A 8 38.44 26.23 45.12
N GLY A 9 37.48 26.16 46.02
CA GLY A 9 36.82 24.89 46.37
C GLY A 9 35.85 24.43 45.27
N PHE A 10 36.06 23.22 44.78
CA PHE A 10 35.14 22.53 43.92
C PHE A 10 34.01 21.95 44.78
N ALA A 11 32.80 22.50 44.67
CA ALA A 11 31.60 21.89 45.22
C ALA A 11 31.05 20.85 44.23
N ALA A 12 31.17 19.57 44.55
CA ALA A 12 30.55 18.47 43.85
C ALA A 12 29.06 18.50 44.12
N ILE A 13 28.25 18.77 43.09
CA ILE A 13 26.79 18.62 43.12
C ILE A 13 26.49 17.16 42.80
N THR A 14 26.17 16.38 43.81
CA THR A 14 25.61 15.05 43.68
C THR A 14 24.17 15.16 43.17
N ALA A 15 23.94 14.85 41.92
CA ALA A 15 22.60 14.67 41.37
C ALA A 15 22.02 13.35 41.88
N MET A 16 21.03 13.44 42.75
CA MET A 16 20.18 12.31 43.14
C MET A 16 19.33 11.91 41.94
N ALA A 17 19.62 10.75 41.37
CA ALA A 17 18.75 10.11 40.41
C ALA A 17 17.53 9.53 41.15
N VAL A 18 16.36 10.14 40.96
CA VAL A 18 15.08 9.57 41.34
C VAL A 18 14.75 8.48 40.33
N ALA A 19 14.90 7.21 40.75
CA ALA A 19 14.44 6.07 39.98
C ALA A 19 12.91 6.05 40.01
N ALA A 20 12.29 6.42 38.89
CA ALA A 20 10.88 6.13 38.63
C ALA A 20 10.75 4.64 38.30
N GLU A 21 10.26 3.87 39.23
CA GLU A 21 9.80 2.50 38.98
C GLU A 21 8.58 2.54 38.08
N THR A 22 8.80 2.36 36.77
CA THR A 22 7.72 2.06 35.83
C THR A 22 7.33 0.60 35.99
N ASN A 23 6.16 0.40 36.51
CA ASN A 23 5.45 -0.87 36.65
C ASN A 23 5.38 -1.57 35.28
N LYS A 24 6.26 -2.56 35.05
CA LYS A 24 6.22 -3.46 33.91
C LYS A 24 5.07 -4.43 34.09
N VAL A 25 3.87 -4.06 33.67
CA VAL A 25 2.82 -5.04 33.40
C VAL A 25 3.25 -5.76 32.11
N GLY A 26 3.81 -6.94 32.30
CA GLY A 26 4.23 -7.80 31.20
C GLY A 26 3.03 -8.36 30.45
N PHE A 27 2.63 -7.74 29.37
CA PHE A 27 1.93 -8.40 28.27
C PHE A 27 2.96 -9.00 27.34
N ALA A 28 3.55 -10.11 27.75
CA ALA A 28 4.24 -11.01 26.84
C ALA A 28 3.17 -11.75 26.01
N ALA A 29 2.59 -11.07 25.04
CA ALA A 29 1.91 -11.75 23.95
C ALA A 29 2.98 -12.46 23.12
N LYS A 30 3.11 -13.76 23.37
CA LYS A 30 3.94 -14.68 22.61
C LYS A 30 3.29 -14.86 21.24
N VAL A 31 3.54 -13.92 20.33
CA VAL A 31 3.15 -14.04 18.92
C VAL A 31 4.17 -14.95 18.26
N ASN A 32 3.98 -16.26 18.44
CA ASN A 32 4.62 -17.29 17.64
C ASN A 32 3.76 -17.54 16.39
N SER A 33 3.66 -16.55 15.51
CA SER A 33 3.38 -16.77 14.11
C SER A 33 4.67 -16.38 13.38
N PRO A 34 5.18 -17.20 12.46
CA PRO A 34 6.13 -16.69 11.50
C PRO A 34 5.33 -15.67 10.68
N GLU A 35 5.37 -14.40 11.05
CA GLU A 35 5.01 -13.34 10.15
C GLU A 35 5.80 -13.63 8.89
N LYS A 36 5.08 -14.08 7.84
CA LYS A 36 5.59 -13.97 6.49
C LYS A 36 6.03 -12.52 6.41
N VAL A 37 7.34 -12.30 6.38
CA VAL A 37 7.92 -11.03 5.97
C VAL A 37 7.41 -10.83 4.55
N VAL A 38 6.22 -10.26 4.44
CA VAL A 38 5.68 -9.75 3.18
C VAL A 38 6.68 -8.69 2.82
N ALA A 39 7.46 -9.01 1.79
CA ALA A 39 8.57 -8.19 1.37
C ALA A 39 8.14 -6.74 1.36
N THR A 40 8.87 -5.90 2.06
CA THR A 40 8.63 -4.47 2.32
C THR A 40 8.64 -3.56 1.08
N TRP A 41 8.53 -4.15 -0.13
CA TRP A 41 8.47 -3.44 -1.41
C TRP A 41 7.09 -2.79 -1.70
N TRP A 42 6.06 -3.15 -0.91
CA TRP A 42 4.70 -2.64 -1.07
C TRP A 42 4.21 -1.99 0.23
N ASP A 43 4.13 -0.67 0.21
CA ASP A 43 3.68 0.15 1.35
C ASP A 43 2.15 0.26 1.42
N GLY A 44 1.43 -0.59 0.71
CA GLY A 44 -0.01 -0.53 0.58
C GLY A 44 -0.49 0.30 -0.63
N PRO A 45 -1.81 0.32 -0.86
CA PRO A 45 -2.41 1.07 -1.96
C PRO A 45 -2.21 2.57 -1.72
N ARG A 46 -1.80 3.28 -2.80
CA ARG A 46 -1.61 4.72 -2.78
C ARG A 46 -2.66 5.41 -3.62
N MET A 47 -3.02 6.63 -3.23
CA MET A 47 -3.88 7.49 -4.03
C MET A 47 -3.24 7.76 -5.37
N ARG A 48 -4.02 7.71 -6.43
CA ARG A 48 -3.63 8.07 -7.80
C ARG A 48 -4.83 8.70 -8.50
N PRO A 49 -4.62 9.52 -9.52
CA PRO A 49 -5.71 10.04 -10.33
C PRO A 49 -6.64 8.92 -10.82
N GLY A 50 -7.94 9.13 -10.70
CA GLY A 50 -8.99 8.16 -11.06
C GLY A 50 -9.35 7.15 -9.98
N VAL A 51 -8.67 7.13 -8.83
CA VAL A 51 -9.05 6.28 -7.69
C VAL A 51 -10.32 6.84 -7.02
N ALA A 52 -11.31 5.99 -6.80
CA ALA A 52 -12.53 6.34 -6.11
C ALA A 52 -12.41 6.03 -4.59
N LEU A 53 -12.87 6.96 -3.78
CA LEU A 53 -12.83 6.91 -2.32
C LEU A 53 -14.23 7.12 -1.75
N VAL A 54 -14.48 6.50 -0.62
CA VAL A 54 -15.61 6.79 0.25
C VAL A 54 -15.06 7.52 1.47
N VAL A 55 -15.48 8.75 1.66
CA VAL A 55 -15.11 9.59 2.80
C VAL A 55 -16.33 9.80 3.66
N GLU A 56 -16.24 9.42 4.92
CA GLU A 56 -17.26 9.62 5.91
C GLU A 56 -16.76 10.62 6.95
N VAL A 57 -17.53 11.67 7.18
CA VAL A 57 -17.19 12.73 8.12
C VAL A 57 -18.32 12.91 9.11
N GLY A 58 -18.01 12.78 10.38
CA GLY A 58 -18.91 13.03 11.49
C GLY A 58 -18.28 13.95 12.53
N ALA A 59 -19.08 14.49 13.40
CA ALA A 59 -18.65 15.24 14.58
C ALA A 59 -19.60 14.95 15.76
N ILE A 60 -19.20 15.33 16.95
CA ILE A 60 -20.05 15.13 18.13
C ILE A 60 -21.38 15.87 17.95
N GLY A 61 -22.48 15.11 18.05
CA GLY A 61 -23.84 15.63 17.88
C GLY A 61 -24.32 15.79 16.45
N MET A 62 -23.53 15.33 15.46
CA MET A 62 -23.92 15.32 14.04
C MET A 62 -23.97 13.90 13.49
N SER A 63 -24.95 13.62 12.64
CA SER A 63 -24.96 12.37 11.88
C SER A 63 -23.80 12.34 10.91
N PRO A 64 -23.09 11.20 10.76
CA PRO A 64 -22.01 11.08 9.81
C PRO A 64 -22.52 11.27 8.38
N ASN A 65 -21.78 12.02 7.58
CA ASN A 65 -22.06 12.24 6.17
C ASN A 65 -21.08 11.45 5.31
N THR A 66 -21.61 10.60 4.45
CA THR A 66 -20.84 9.75 3.55
C THR A 66 -20.79 10.35 2.14
N MET A 67 -19.61 10.47 1.59
CA MET A 67 -19.35 11.09 0.29
C MET A 67 -18.50 10.17 -0.58
N ASN A 68 -18.91 10.02 -1.85
CA ASN A 68 -18.11 9.37 -2.86
C ASN A 68 -17.28 10.41 -3.60
N VAL A 69 -15.97 10.24 -3.62
CA VAL A 69 -15.03 11.20 -4.19
C VAL A 69 -14.07 10.48 -5.11
N ILE A 70 -13.73 11.11 -6.24
CA ILE A 70 -12.72 10.58 -7.17
C ILE A 70 -11.52 11.54 -7.16
N VAL A 71 -10.33 10.97 -7.11
CA VAL A 71 -9.09 11.74 -7.24
C VAL A 71 -9.00 12.30 -8.66
N ASP A 72 -8.86 13.61 -8.80
CA ASP A 72 -8.77 14.29 -10.09
C ASP A 72 -7.42 14.04 -10.79
N GLN A 73 -7.28 14.54 -12.03
CA GLN A 73 -6.04 14.38 -12.81
C GLN A 73 -4.83 15.09 -12.19
N LYS A 74 -5.05 16.07 -11.31
CA LYS A 74 -4.01 16.81 -10.60
C LYS A 74 -3.64 16.16 -9.27
N GLY A 75 -4.27 15.04 -8.94
CA GLY A 75 -4.05 14.34 -7.67
C GLY A 75 -4.77 14.97 -6.47
N ASN A 76 -5.85 15.72 -6.71
CA ASN A 76 -6.62 16.36 -5.65
C ASN A 76 -7.97 15.67 -5.46
N ILE A 77 -8.54 15.84 -4.29
CA ILE A 77 -9.94 15.56 -3.99
C ILE A 77 -10.66 16.86 -3.58
N THR A 78 -11.89 17.00 -4.00
CA THR A 78 -12.77 18.10 -3.57
C THR A 78 -13.86 17.54 -2.69
N LEU A 79 -13.94 18.03 -1.47
CA LEU A 79 -14.94 17.62 -0.49
C LEU A 79 -15.92 18.74 -0.26
N PRO A 80 -17.24 18.46 -0.30
CA PRO A 80 -18.24 19.43 0.13
C PRO A 80 -18.06 19.71 1.64
N TYR A 81 -18.57 20.84 2.09
CA TYR A 81 -18.51 21.28 3.50
C TYR A 81 -17.14 21.72 4.03
N LEU A 82 -16.07 21.66 3.24
CA LEU A 82 -14.90 22.48 3.53
C LEU A 82 -15.15 23.86 2.97
N PHE A 83 -15.11 24.89 3.81
CA PHE A 83 -15.26 26.28 3.38
C PHE A 83 -14.26 26.58 2.27
N GLU A 84 -14.75 27.22 1.18
CA GLU A 84 -13.98 27.59 -0.01
C GLU A 84 -13.71 26.47 -1.03
N LYS A 85 -14.26 25.25 -0.85
CA LYS A 85 -14.07 24.12 -1.80
C LYS A 85 -12.60 23.94 -2.23
N GLN A 86 -11.66 24.19 -1.30
CA GLN A 86 -10.25 24.04 -1.62
C GLN A 86 -9.93 22.57 -1.90
N PRO A 87 -9.33 22.27 -3.06
CA PRO A 87 -8.91 20.92 -3.37
C PRO A 87 -7.81 20.47 -2.40
N ILE A 88 -7.92 19.25 -1.91
CA ILE A 88 -6.91 18.64 -1.02
C ILE A 88 -6.04 17.72 -1.86
N TYR A 89 -4.75 18.03 -1.95
CA TYR A 89 -3.78 17.17 -2.62
C TYR A 89 -3.59 15.86 -1.88
N CYS A 90 -3.70 14.75 -2.59
CA CYS A 90 -3.59 13.41 -2.02
C CYS A 90 -2.83 12.40 -2.88
N ASP A 91 -2.33 12.77 -4.07
CA ASP A 91 -1.58 11.85 -4.93
C ASP A 91 -0.34 11.29 -4.20
N GLY A 92 -0.14 9.98 -4.32
CA GLY A 92 0.92 9.26 -3.63
C GLY A 92 0.69 8.98 -2.13
N PHE A 93 -0.39 9.50 -1.54
CA PHE A 93 -0.69 9.28 -0.12
C PHE A 93 -1.30 7.90 0.12
N THR A 94 -1.10 7.39 1.34
CA THR A 94 -1.84 6.25 1.87
C THR A 94 -3.18 6.72 2.45
N LEU A 95 -4.11 5.78 2.67
CA LEU A 95 -5.40 6.08 3.33
C LEU A 95 -5.19 6.78 4.68
N GLU A 96 -4.22 6.30 5.47
CA GLU A 96 -3.96 6.85 6.80
C GLU A 96 -3.42 8.30 6.72
N SER A 97 -2.49 8.56 5.81
CA SER A 97 -1.95 9.92 5.61
C SER A 97 -3.04 10.91 5.15
N LEU A 98 -3.94 10.44 4.26
CA LEU A 98 -5.08 11.25 3.82
C LEU A 98 -6.06 11.50 4.97
N LYS A 99 -6.39 10.48 5.75
CA LYS A 99 -7.26 10.60 6.92
C LYS A 99 -6.75 11.66 7.91
N GLN A 100 -5.46 11.61 8.26
CA GLN A 100 -4.84 12.59 9.16
C GLN A 100 -4.95 14.02 8.61
N ARG A 101 -4.71 14.21 7.30
CA ARG A 101 -4.90 15.51 6.65
C ARG A 101 -6.33 16.00 6.73
N LEU A 102 -7.29 15.13 6.48
CA LEU A 102 -8.71 15.46 6.56
C LEU A 102 -9.14 15.82 7.98
N VAL A 103 -8.66 15.08 9.00
CA VAL A 103 -8.92 15.41 10.41
C VAL A 103 -8.44 16.81 10.74
N VAL A 104 -7.24 17.21 10.31
CA VAL A 104 -6.70 18.56 10.49
C VAL A 104 -7.54 19.60 9.74
N ALA A 105 -7.92 19.32 8.50
CA ALA A 105 -8.72 20.24 7.70
C ALA A 105 -10.12 20.48 8.31
N TYR A 106 -10.79 19.41 8.69
CA TYR A 106 -12.12 19.49 9.32
C TYR A 106 -12.06 19.98 10.77
N GLY A 107 -10.96 19.82 11.49
CA GLY A 107 -10.74 20.32 12.84
C GLY A 107 -10.84 21.85 12.98
N LYS A 108 -10.72 22.59 11.84
CA LYS A 108 -10.94 24.04 11.79
C LYS A 108 -12.43 24.42 11.91
N TYR A 109 -13.31 23.50 11.55
CA TYR A 109 -14.76 23.77 11.45
C TYR A 109 -15.59 22.94 12.44
N TYR A 110 -15.11 21.75 12.79
CA TYR A 110 -15.82 20.82 13.66
C TYR A 110 -15.00 20.51 14.90
N ARG A 111 -15.68 20.43 16.02
CA ARG A 111 -15.06 20.01 17.29
C ARG A 111 -14.92 18.48 17.28
N GLN A 112 -13.71 17.97 17.37
CA GLN A 112 -13.39 16.54 17.34
C GLN A 112 -13.98 15.80 16.11
N PRO A 113 -13.57 16.15 14.89
CA PRO A 113 -14.08 15.48 13.70
C PRO A 113 -13.67 14.02 13.67
N MET A 114 -14.62 13.15 13.41
CA MET A 114 -14.37 11.74 13.10
C MET A 114 -14.36 11.59 11.58
N VAL A 115 -13.23 11.16 11.02
CA VAL A 115 -13.07 10.97 9.58
C VAL A 115 -12.70 9.52 9.30
N THR A 116 -13.49 8.87 8.45
CA THR A 116 -13.19 7.55 7.90
C THR A 116 -12.93 7.70 6.40
N VAL A 117 -11.86 7.10 5.90
CA VAL A 117 -11.53 7.07 4.48
C VAL A 117 -11.32 5.63 4.06
N THR A 118 -12.05 5.20 3.03
CA THR A 118 -11.92 3.86 2.47
C THR A 118 -11.89 3.95 0.95
N PHE A 119 -11.31 2.94 0.30
CA PHE A 119 -11.45 2.83 -1.16
C PHE A 119 -12.87 2.42 -1.49
N ALA A 120 -13.46 3.07 -2.49
CA ALA A 120 -14.75 2.65 -3.02
C ALA A 120 -14.65 1.24 -3.62
N PRO A 121 -15.73 0.45 -3.57
CA PRO A 121 -15.78 -0.81 -4.29
C PRO A 121 -15.42 -0.60 -5.77
N TYR A 122 -14.58 -1.46 -6.32
CA TYR A 122 -14.17 -1.36 -7.72
C TYR A 122 -15.36 -1.66 -8.63
N ASP A 123 -15.78 -0.68 -9.43
CA ASP A 123 -16.93 -0.74 -10.34
C ASP A 123 -16.56 -1.07 -11.80
N GLY A 124 -15.28 -1.30 -12.07
CA GLY A 124 -14.76 -1.51 -13.43
C GLY A 124 -14.48 -0.22 -14.20
N LYS A 125 -14.91 0.94 -13.73
CA LYS A 125 -14.73 2.25 -14.36
C LYS A 125 -13.63 3.08 -13.73
N SER A 126 -13.46 2.95 -12.40
CA SER A 126 -12.42 3.63 -11.65
C SER A 126 -11.07 2.91 -11.79
N VAL A 127 -9.99 3.58 -11.42
CA VAL A 127 -8.65 2.98 -11.38
C VAL A 127 -8.52 2.14 -10.12
N SER A 128 -8.02 0.90 -10.25
CA SER A 128 -7.78 0.05 -9.09
C SER A 128 -6.68 0.64 -8.19
N PRO A 129 -6.93 0.87 -6.91
CA PRO A 129 -5.93 1.39 -5.98
C PRO A 129 -4.78 0.39 -5.75
N TRP A 130 -5.02 -0.89 -5.99
CA TRP A 130 -3.99 -1.95 -5.89
C TRP A 130 -3.16 -2.10 -7.16
N GLY A 131 -3.48 -1.35 -8.21
CA GLY A 131 -2.79 -1.40 -9.49
C GLY A 131 -3.27 -2.54 -10.40
N MET A 132 -2.53 -2.79 -11.47
CA MET A 132 -2.89 -3.77 -12.49
C MET A 132 -1.65 -4.51 -13.01
N VAL A 133 -1.87 -5.65 -13.61
CA VAL A 133 -0.91 -6.45 -14.37
C VAL A 133 -1.36 -6.48 -15.83
N THR A 134 -0.45 -6.31 -16.78
CA THR A 134 -0.79 -6.37 -18.20
C THR A 134 -0.48 -7.77 -18.76
N VAL A 135 -1.44 -8.39 -19.42
CA VAL A 135 -1.29 -9.70 -20.06
C VAL A 135 -1.33 -9.53 -21.57
N LEU A 136 -0.32 -10.01 -22.26
CA LEU A 136 -0.16 -9.90 -23.70
C LEU A 136 0.10 -11.26 -24.36
N GLY A 137 -0.14 -11.35 -25.67
CA GLY A 137 0.16 -12.53 -26.50
C GLY A 137 -1.00 -13.52 -26.60
N GLU A 138 -0.69 -14.82 -26.63
CA GLU A 138 -1.62 -15.90 -26.94
C GLU A 138 -2.52 -16.29 -25.75
N VAL A 139 -3.35 -15.35 -25.30
CA VAL A 139 -4.39 -15.54 -24.29
C VAL A 139 -5.78 -15.22 -24.84
N GLY A 140 -6.81 -15.66 -24.15
CA GLY A 140 -8.21 -15.44 -24.57
C GLY A 140 -8.58 -13.96 -24.66
N LYS A 141 -8.17 -13.17 -23.65
CA LYS A 141 -8.45 -11.73 -23.54
C LYS A 141 -7.16 -11.02 -23.12
N PRO A 142 -6.32 -10.57 -24.07
CA PRO A 142 -5.16 -9.76 -23.73
C PRO A 142 -5.58 -8.38 -23.23
N GLY A 143 -4.85 -7.84 -22.25
CA GLY A 143 -5.14 -6.53 -21.68
C GLY A 143 -4.76 -6.41 -20.20
N PRO A 144 -5.16 -5.32 -19.55
CA PRO A 144 -4.92 -5.11 -18.14
C PRO A 144 -5.82 -6.01 -17.28
N VAL A 145 -5.25 -6.56 -16.22
CA VAL A 145 -5.96 -7.32 -15.17
C VAL A 145 -5.71 -6.63 -13.85
N ASN A 146 -6.76 -6.23 -13.17
CA ASN A 146 -6.64 -5.55 -11.89
C ASN A 146 -6.14 -6.49 -10.79
N MET A 147 -5.28 -5.96 -9.93
CA MET A 147 -4.86 -6.65 -8.72
C MET A 147 -6.02 -6.74 -7.73
N PRO A 148 -6.23 -7.90 -7.09
CA PRO A 148 -7.18 -8.01 -5.99
C PRO A 148 -6.67 -7.30 -4.73
N ALA A 149 -7.57 -6.95 -3.83
CA ALA A 149 -7.23 -6.32 -2.55
C ALA A 149 -6.30 -7.19 -1.67
N THR A 150 -6.37 -8.51 -1.84
CA THR A 150 -5.51 -9.48 -1.13
C THR A 150 -4.07 -9.51 -1.64
N MET A 151 -3.78 -8.85 -2.77
CA MET A 151 -2.46 -8.82 -3.42
C MET A 151 -1.88 -10.22 -3.73
N ASP A 152 -2.73 -11.23 -3.83
CA ASP A 152 -2.33 -12.63 -4.04
C ASP A 152 -2.45 -13.09 -5.50
N LEU A 153 -2.31 -12.17 -6.46
CA LEU A 153 -2.36 -12.48 -7.87
C LEU A 153 -1.09 -13.21 -8.31
N THR A 154 -1.27 -14.43 -8.81
CA THR A 154 -0.18 -15.26 -9.35
C THR A 154 -0.31 -15.40 -10.87
N ILE A 155 0.73 -15.96 -11.53
CA ILE A 155 0.69 -16.18 -12.99
C ILE A 155 -0.52 -17.03 -13.39
N THR A 156 -0.80 -18.12 -12.68
CA THR A 156 -1.94 -18.98 -13.02
C THR A 156 -3.28 -18.25 -12.83
N LYS A 157 -3.41 -17.45 -11.78
CA LYS A 157 -4.63 -16.66 -11.54
C LYS A 157 -4.83 -15.59 -12.61
N VAL A 158 -3.77 -14.86 -12.99
CA VAL A 158 -3.88 -13.81 -14.01
C VAL A 158 -4.19 -14.39 -15.39
N LEU A 159 -3.58 -15.52 -15.75
CA LEU A 159 -3.90 -16.19 -17.02
C LEU A 159 -5.35 -16.69 -17.06
N LYS A 160 -5.86 -17.22 -15.95
CA LYS A 160 -7.28 -17.59 -15.82
C LYS A 160 -8.19 -16.37 -16.03
N SER A 161 -7.86 -15.24 -15.42
CA SER A 161 -8.61 -13.97 -15.57
C SER A 161 -8.55 -13.44 -17.00
N ALA A 162 -7.44 -13.67 -17.73
CA ALA A 162 -7.27 -13.34 -19.14
C ALA A 162 -7.95 -14.35 -20.09
N GLY A 163 -8.81 -15.23 -19.60
CA GLY A 163 -9.54 -16.21 -20.42
C GLY A 163 -8.70 -17.45 -20.80
N GLY A 164 -7.60 -17.68 -20.11
CA GLY A 164 -6.70 -18.83 -20.35
C GLY A 164 -5.76 -18.65 -21.53
N CYS A 165 -4.83 -19.60 -21.68
CA CYS A 165 -3.93 -19.64 -22.84
C CYS A 165 -4.64 -20.28 -24.03
N LYS A 166 -4.48 -19.69 -25.23
CA LYS A 166 -4.95 -20.28 -26.49
C LYS A 166 -4.24 -21.59 -26.81
N PRO A 167 -4.78 -22.43 -27.69
CA PRO A 167 -4.11 -23.67 -28.15
C PRO A 167 -2.74 -23.41 -28.84
N SER A 168 -2.60 -22.26 -29.49
CA SER A 168 -1.35 -21.78 -30.12
C SER A 168 -0.29 -21.31 -29.14
N ALA A 169 -0.62 -21.16 -27.86
CA ALA A 169 0.27 -20.62 -26.84
C ALA A 169 1.39 -21.61 -26.45
N ASP A 170 2.61 -21.11 -26.34
CA ASP A 170 3.71 -21.83 -25.71
C ASP A 170 3.67 -21.64 -24.19
N LYS A 171 3.12 -22.63 -23.51
CA LYS A 171 2.97 -22.64 -22.05
C LYS A 171 4.27 -22.90 -21.30
N THR A 172 5.36 -23.24 -22.02
CA THR A 172 6.66 -23.57 -21.41
C THR A 172 7.56 -22.35 -21.26
N ARG A 173 7.27 -21.25 -21.98
CA ARG A 173 8.13 -20.05 -22.04
C ARG A 173 7.37 -18.76 -21.80
N ILE A 174 6.46 -18.75 -20.85
CA ILE A 174 5.75 -17.52 -20.47
C ILE A 174 6.74 -16.57 -19.81
N ARG A 175 6.78 -15.32 -20.27
CA ARG A 175 7.70 -14.30 -19.77
C ARG A 175 6.99 -13.33 -18.84
N VAL A 176 7.61 -13.05 -17.71
CA VAL A 176 7.20 -11.98 -16.79
C VAL A 176 8.28 -10.91 -16.82
N THR A 177 7.91 -9.71 -17.19
CA THR A 177 8.78 -8.53 -17.14
C THR A 177 8.29 -7.63 -16.01
N ARG A 178 9.20 -7.25 -15.14
CA ARG A 178 8.97 -6.35 -14.00
C ARG A 178 9.92 -5.17 -14.10
N CYS A 179 9.41 -3.96 -13.92
CA CYS A 179 10.23 -2.78 -13.75
C CYS A 179 10.30 -2.45 -12.25
N ASP A 180 11.50 -2.27 -11.73
CA ASP A 180 11.70 -1.78 -10.38
C ASP A 180 11.56 -0.24 -10.34
N ARG A 181 11.52 0.34 -9.14
CA ARG A 181 11.41 1.80 -8.94
C ARG A 181 12.57 2.58 -9.60
N ASP A 182 13.73 1.96 -9.68
CA ASP A 182 14.93 2.51 -10.30
C ASP A 182 14.97 2.38 -11.83
N GLY A 183 13.88 1.89 -12.45
CA GLY A 183 13.78 1.68 -13.90
C GLY A 183 14.50 0.42 -14.40
N LEU A 184 15.10 -0.37 -13.51
CA LEU A 184 15.73 -1.63 -13.87
C LEU A 184 14.65 -2.66 -14.23
N GLN A 185 14.82 -3.28 -15.41
CA GLN A 185 13.94 -4.33 -15.88
C GLN A 185 14.47 -5.71 -15.47
N TRP A 186 13.62 -6.45 -14.77
CA TRP A 186 13.86 -7.85 -14.47
C TRP A 186 12.94 -8.72 -15.34
N ARG A 187 13.48 -9.78 -15.92
CA ARG A 187 12.73 -10.72 -16.75
C ARG A 187 12.94 -12.15 -16.26
N THR A 188 11.86 -12.91 -16.19
CA THR A 188 11.91 -14.35 -15.92
C THR A 188 11.02 -15.11 -16.88
N SER A 189 11.36 -16.37 -17.11
CA SER A 189 10.56 -17.31 -17.91
C SER A 189 9.97 -18.37 -17.01
N VAL A 190 8.70 -18.69 -17.21
CA VAL A 190 7.95 -19.63 -16.40
C VAL A 190 7.31 -20.71 -17.25
N ASN A 191 7.47 -21.96 -16.85
CA ASN A 191 6.78 -23.10 -17.43
C ASN A 191 5.56 -23.44 -16.57
N ILE A 192 4.35 -23.03 -17.02
CA ILE A 192 3.13 -23.27 -16.26
C ILE A 192 2.69 -24.73 -16.25
N ASN A 193 3.18 -25.56 -17.19
CA ASN A 193 2.88 -26.99 -17.19
C ASN A 193 3.56 -27.73 -16.02
N GLU A 194 4.55 -27.13 -15.39
CA GLU A 194 5.26 -27.70 -14.24
C GLU A 194 4.72 -27.22 -12.90
N ILE A 195 3.88 -26.18 -12.91
CA ILE A 195 3.26 -25.68 -11.68
C ILE A 195 2.30 -26.75 -11.15
N GLY A 196 2.54 -27.20 -9.93
CA GLY A 196 1.69 -28.19 -9.23
C GLY A 196 1.97 -29.66 -9.56
N LYS A 197 2.99 -30.00 -10.36
CA LYS A 197 3.38 -31.39 -10.58
C LYS A 197 4.03 -31.99 -9.33
N LYS A 198 3.58 -33.20 -8.91
CA LYS A 198 3.99 -33.89 -7.68
C LYS A 198 5.47 -34.31 -7.63
N ASN A 199 6.13 -34.49 -8.77
CA ASN A 199 7.46 -35.15 -8.89
C ASN A 199 8.55 -34.24 -9.47
N GLY A 200 8.45 -32.95 -9.37
CA GLY A 200 9.46 -32.03 -9.87
C GLY A 200 9.83 -30.97 -8.86
N ARG A 201 10.92 -30.27 -9.12
CA ARG A 201 11.18 -28.99 -8.46
C ARG A 201 9.94 -28.14 -8.69
N VAL A 202 9.14 -27.95 -7.64
CA VAL A 202 7.90 -27.21 -7.69
C VAL A 202 8.27 -25.79 -8.16
N HIS A 203 8.13 -25.52 -9.46
CA HIS A 203 8.10 -24.13 -9.93
C HIS A 203 6.91 -23.51 -9.21
N LYS A 204 7.22 -22.76 -8.17
CA LYS A 204 6.21 -22.04 -7.39
C LYS A 204 5.52 -21.10 -8.35
N ASP A 205 4.20 -21.08 -8.31
CA ASP A 205 3.42 -20.08 -9.01
C ASP A 205 3.90 -18.69 -8.58
N ILE A 206 4.45 -17.93 -9.52
CA ILE A 206 5.13 -16.66 -9.19
C ILE A 206 4.08 -15.61 -8.81
N PRO A 207 4.21 -14.97 -7.66
CA PRO A 207 3.37 -13.85 -7.30
C PRO A 207 3.71 -12.64 -8.18
N LEU A 208 2.69 -12.04 -8.75
CA LEU A 208 2.79 -10.86 -9.58
C LEU A 208 2.69 -9.59 -8.74
N ARG A 209 3.27 -8.51 -9.27
CA ARG A 209 3.27 -7.17 -8.65
C ARG A 209 2.54 -6.18 -9.56
N PRO A 210 1.99 -5.10 -9.02
CA PRO A 210 1.46 -4.02 -9.84
C PRO A 210 2.51 -3.51 -10.82
N GLY A 211 2.11 -3.39 -12.09
CA GLY A 211 3.00 -2.98 -13.17
C GLY A 211 3.73 -4.11 -13.90
N ASP A 212 3.60 -5.37 -13.43
CA ASP A 212 4.17 -6.50 -14.16
C ASP A 212 3.51 -6.68 -15.54
N VAL A 213 4.32 -7.11 -16.51
CA VAL A 213 3.84 -7.48 -17.83
C VAL A 213 4.07 -8.97 -18.03
N VAL A 214 2.99 -9.70 -18.26
CA VAL A 214 3.01 -11.14 -18.57
C VAL A 214 2.81 -11.32 -20.07
N TRP A 215 3.80 -11.89 -20.75
CA TRP A 215 3.72 -12.17 -22.18
C TRP A 215 3.71 -13.67 -22.46
N VAL A 216 2.69 -14.11 -23.18
CA VAL A 216 2.48 -15.50 -23.57
C VAL A 216 2.85 -15.65 -25.05
N PRO A 217 3.98 -16.31 -25.39
CA PRO A 217 4.39 -16.49 -26.78
C PRO A 217 3.52 -17.51 -27.51
N ALA A 218 3.53 -17.46 -28.85
CA ALA A 218 3.10 -18.53 -29.71
C ALA A 218 4.13 -19.69 -29.70
N LYS A 219 3.67 -20.89 -30.07
CA LYS A 219 4.53 -22.06 -30.27
C LYS A 219 5.48 -21.87 -31.45
#